data_ebf0f40040104644b8bc78b1aed8f0d0
#
_entry.id   ebf0f40040104644b8bc78b1aed8f0d0
#
_cell.length_a   1.000
_cell.length_b   1.000
_cell.length_c   1.000
_cell.angle_alpha   90.00
_cell.angle_beta   90.00
_cell.angle_gamma   90.00
#
_symmetry.space_group_name_H-M   'P 1'
#
loop_
_entity.id
_entity.type
_entity.pdbx_description
1 polymer ?
#
loop_
_entity_poly.entity_id
_entity_poly.type
_entity_poly.pdbx_seq_one_letter_code
_entity_poly.pdbx_strand_id
1 'polypeptide(L)'
;AVIASFGIGNMTQGNSISTAVHETFGVSVSTVGAVITILALLIIIGGIKTISKVSSVVVPVMAIFYVIAGVIVILGNISNLPAGLSMIFHMAFSVKAVGGALCGNIVASMMNAARYGVARGCFSNEAGMGSAAITAAAATTDHPVRQAYINMTGTFWDTIVVCTITGLAIASSGMLGQIDPATGEMYI
;
A
#
# COMPACT_ATOMS: atom_id res chain seq x y z
N ALA A 1 -5.19 -16.79 6.94
CA ALA A 1 -5.80 -15.73 7.77
C ALA A 1 -5.25 -15.73 9.20
N VAL A 2 -5.38 -16.83 9.97
CA VAL A 2 -4.98 -16.88 11.40
C VAL A 2 -3.51 -16.49 11.60
N ILE A 3 -2.57 -17.08 10.85
CA ILE A 3 -1.14 -16.75 10.97
C ILE A 3 -0.86 -15.30 10.56
N ALA A 4 -1.52 -14.79 9.52
CA ALA A 4 -1.37 -13.43 9.06
C ALA A 4 -1.92 -12.40 10.08
N SER A 5 -2.96 -12.75 10.85
CA SER A 5 -3.53 -11.85 11.87
C SER A 5 -2.64 -11.66 13.10
N PHE A 6 -1.65 -12.52 13.32
CA PHE A 6 -0.72 -12.40 14.45
C PHE A 6 0.35 -11.31 14.29
N GLY A 7 0.52 -10.73 13.13
CA GLY A 7 1.55 -9.71 12.98
C GLY A 7 1.44 -8.89 11.70
N ILE A 8 1.61 -9.50 10.55
CA ILE A 8 1.77 -8.80 9.27
C ILE A 8 0.57 -7.92 8.93
N GLY A 9 -0.65 -8.34 9.27
CA GLY A 9 -1.87 -7.64 8.91
C GLY A 9 -2.12 -6.32 9.65
N ASN A 10 -1.59 -6.14 10.86
CA ASN A 10 -1.88 -4.98 11.70
C ASN A 10 -0.64 -4.22 12.17
N MET A 11 0.47 -4.92 12.43
CA MET A 11 1.69 -4.30 12.95
C MET A 11 2.32 -3.33 11.94
N THR A 12 2.31 -3.67 10.67
CA THR A 12 2.88 -2.82 9.60
C THR A 12 2.12 -1.50 9.48
N GLN A 13 0.78 -1.54 9.47
CA GLN A 13 -0.04 -0.33 9.41
C GLN A 13 0.10 0.51 10.67
N GLY A 14 0.06 -0.10 11.86
CA GLY A 14 0.25 0.59 13.13
C GLY A 14 1.61 1.29 13.21
N ASN A 15 2.67 0.61 12.77
CA ASN A 15 4.02 1.18 12.70
C ASN A 15 4.08 2.35 11.71
N SER A 16 3.57 2.18 10.49
CA SER A 16 3.62 3.22 9.45
C SER A 16 2.86 4.48 9.88
N ILE A 17 1.68 4.33 10.48
CA ILE A 17 0.90 5.48 10.98
C ILE A 17 1.66 6.17 12.12
N SER A 18 2.19 5.41 13.07
CA SER A 18 2.90 5.96 14.21
C SER A 18 4.17 6.70 13.80
N THR A 19 4.91 6.17 12.83
CA THR A 19 6.12 6.81 12.29
C THR A 19 5.76 8.08 11.51
N ALA A 20 4.76 8.04 10.63
CA ALA A 20 4.34 9.20 9.86
C ALA A 20 3.85 10.35 10.75
N VAL A 21 3.09 10.05 11.80
CA VAL A 21 2.65 11.06 12.77
C VAL A 21 3.82 11.61 13.58
N HIS A 22 4.78 10.76 13.95
CA HIS A 22 5.98 11.19 14.64
C HIS A 22 6.81 12.16 13.79
N GLU A 23 7.06 11.82 12.55
CA GLU A 23 7.84 12.66 11.62
C GLU A 23 7.15 13.99 11.29
N THR A 24 5.81 13.98 11.18
CA THR A 24 5.05 15.18 10.79
C THR A 24 4.78 16.11 11.98
N PHE A 25 4.42 15.55 13.14
CA PHE A 25 3.93 16.32 14.30
C PHE A 25 4.84 16.23 15.54
N GLY A 26 5.90 15.43 15.51
CA GLY A 26 6.79 15.23 16.65
C GLY A 26 6.20 14.44 17.82
N VAL A 27 5.02 13.82 17.64
CA VAL A 27 4.36 13.04 18.69
C VAL A 27 5.07 11.70 18.87
N SER A 28 5.26 11.23 20.11
CA SER A 28 5.97 9.97 20.34
C SER A 28 5.22 8.79 19.73
N VAL A 29 5.98 7.87 19.09
CA VAL A 29 5.45 6.64 18.45
C VAL A 29 4.58 5.84 19.42
N SER A 30 5.01 5.73 20.69
CA SER A 30 4.28 4.99 21.71
C SER A 30 2.91 5.61 22.01
N THR A 31 2.81 6.94 22.06
CA THR A 31 1.54 7.65 22.30
C THR A 31 0.57 7.42 21.14
N VAL A 32 1.06 7.55 19.90
CA VAL A 32 0.24 7.31 18.70
C VAL A 32 -0.21 5.84 18.66
N GLY A 33 0.69 4.91 18.94
CA GLY A 33 0.37 3.48 19.03
C GLY A 33 -0.70 3.16 20.07
N ALA A 34 -0.63 3.78 21.25
CA ALA A 34 -1.65 3.61 22.29
C ALA A 34 -3.03 4.14 21.84
N VAL A 35 -3.07 5.30 21.22
CA VAL A 35 -4.33 5.89 20.68
C VAL A 35 -4.94 4.98 19.62
N ILE A 36 -4.13 4.52 18.64
CA ILE A 36 -4.61 3.60 17.60
C ILE A 36 -5.15 2.31 18.20
N THR A 37 -4.45 1.77 19.22
CA THR A 37 -4.86 0.54 19.90
C THR A 37 -6.22 0.70 20.59
N ILE A 38 -6.42 1.81 21.29
CA ILE A 38 -7.71 2.10 21.95
C ILE A 38 -8.84 2.25 20.91
N LEU A 39 -8.61 3.00 19.83
CA LEU A 39 -9.61 3.18 18.77
C LEU A 39 -9.95 1.85 18.08
N ALA A 40 -8.94 1.06 17.75
CA ALA A 40 -9.15 -0.26 17.17
C ALA A 40 -9.92 -1.19 18.11
N LEU A 41 -9.60 -1.19 19.40
CA LEU A 41 -10.29 -1.99 20.41
C LEU A 41 -11.77 -1.64 20.52
N LEU A 42 -12.11 -0.34 20.52
CA LEU A 42 -13.50 0.12 20.55
C LEU A 42 -14.31 -0.38 19.34
N ILE A 43 -13.69 -0.40 18.17
CA ILE A 43 -14.34 -0.89 16.94
C ILE A 43 -14.48 -2.42 16.97
N ILE A 44 -13.45 -3.14 17.44
CA ILE A 44 -13.44 -4.61 17.49
C ILE A 44 -14.44 -5.16 18.49
N ILE A 45 -14.63 -4.51 19.63
CA ILE A 45 -15.63 -4.91 20.65
C ILE A 45 -17.04 -4.95 20.06
N GLY A 46 -17.35 -4.07 19.11
CA GLY A 46 -18.63 -4.06 18.39
C GLY A 46 -18.84 -5.20 17.40
N GLY A 47 -17.83 -6.04 17.19
CA GLY A 47 -17.86 -7.17 16.28
C GLY A 47 -17.88 -6.79 14.80
N ILE A 48 -18.05 -7.81 13.93
CA ILE A 48 -17.91 -7.67 12.47
C ILE A 48 -18.90 -6.64 11.86
N LYS A 49 -20.08 -6.50 12.44
CA LYS A 49 -21.08 -5.52 11.96
C LYS A 49 -20.63 -4.09 12.20
N THR A 50 -20.01 -3.81 13.35
CA THR A 50 -19.48 -2.49 13.67
C THR A 50 -18.25 -2.18 12.81
N ILE A 51 -17.37 -3.14 12.64
CA ILE A 51 -16.20 -3.02 11.75
C ILE A 51 -16.67 -2.68 10.33
N SER A 52 -17.64 -3.43 9.80
CA SER A 52 -18.18 -3.19 8.47
C SER A 52 -18.83 -1.81 8.33
N LYS A 53 -19.60 -1.38 9.33
CA LYS A 53 -20.25 -0.06 9.33
C LYS A 53 -19.24 1.09 9.38
N VAL A 54 -18.21 1.00 10.21
CA VAL A 54 -17.15 2.01 10.28
C VAL A 54 -16.36 2.04 8.99
N SER A 55 -15.95 0.89 8.47
CA SER A 55 -15.19 0.79 7.22
C SER A 55 -15.97 1.31 6.03
N SER A 56 -17.28 1.09 5.96
CA SER A 56 -18.12 1.58 4.85
C SER A 56 -18.16 3.11 4.71
N VAL A 57 -17.83 3.83 5.77
CA VAL A 57 -17.74 5.31 5.77
C VAL A 57 -16.30 5.77 5.65
N VAL A 58 -15.41 5.21 6.46
CA VAL A 58 -14.01 5.67 6.55
C VAL A 58 -13.24 5.37 5.27
N VAL A 59 -13.42 4.17 4.71
CA VAL A 59 -12.65 3.75 3.52
C VAL A 59 -12.94 4.59 2.29
N PRO A 60 -14.20 4.88 1.90
CA PRO A 60 -14.47 5.77 0.78
C PRO A 60 -13.93 7.19 0.97
N VAL A 61 -14.07 7.75 2.17
CA VAL A 61 -13.52 9.08 2.48
C VAL A 61 -12.00 9.09 2.34
N MET A 62 -11.34 8.09 2.90
CA MET A 62 -9.89 7.92 2.79
C MET A 62 -9.44 7.76 1.33
N ALA A 63 -10.15 6.94 0.55
CA ALA A 63 -9.83 6.70 -0.85
C ALA A 63 -9.98 7.97 -1.70
N ILE A 64 -11.05 8.73 -1.51
CA ILE A 64 -11.26 10.01 -2.19
C ILE A 64 -10.15 10.99 -1.84
N PHE A 65 -9.85 11.14 -0.54
CA PHE A 65 -8.77 12.02 -0.08
C PHE A 65 -7.43 11.62 -0.69
N TYR A 66 -7.12 10.31 -0.71
CA TYR A 66 -5.90 9.79 -1.29
C TYR A 66 -5.78 10.07 -2.79
N VAL A 67 -6.85 9.83 -3.55
CA VAL A 67 -6.88 10.11 -4.99
C VAL A 67 -6.68 11.59 -5.27
N ILE A 68 -7.36 12.46 -4.53
CA ILE A 68 -7.22 13.91 -4.68
C ILE A 68 -5.79 14.34 -4.37
N ALA A 69 -5.23 13.90 -3.23
CA ALA A 69 -3.86 14.22 -2.84
C ALA A 69 -2.84 13.72 -3.87
N GLY A 70 -2.98 12.49 -4.34
CA GLY A 70 -2.11 11.92 -5.38
C GLY A 70 -2.18 12.67 -6.71
N VAL A 71 -3.38 13.06 -7.14
CA VAL A 71 -3.58 13.87 -8.35
C VAL A 71 -2.94 15.25 -8.19
N ILE A 72 -3.08 15.90 -7.03
CA ILE A 72 -2.43 17.20 -6.76
C ILE A 72 -0.90 17.07 -6.86
N VAL A 73 -0.32 16.02 -6.29
CA VAL A 73 1.13 15.77 -6.39
C VAL A 73 1.56 15.57 -7.84
N ILE A 74 0.83 14.78 -8.62
CA ILE A 74 1.12 14.55 -10.04
C ILE A 74 1.01 15.85 -10.84
N LEU A 75 -0.05 16.63 -10.63
CA LEU A 75 -0.24 17.91 -11.33
C LEU A 75 0.81 18.95 -10.94
N GLY A 76 1.21 18.99 -9.67
CA GLY A 76 2.30 19.84 -9.19
C GLY A 76 3.65 19.52 -9.82
N ASN A 77 3.84 18.28 -10.22
CA ASN A 77 5.08 17.78 -10.84
C ASN A 77 4.88 17.33 -12.31
N ILE A 78 3.90 17.90 -13.01
CA ILE A 78 3.52 17.45 -14.35
C ILE A 78 4.67 17.55 -15.38
N SER A 79 5.57 18.50 -15.21
CA SER A 79 6.76 18.66 -16.05
C SER A 79 7.71 17.47 -15.95
N ASN A 80 7.76 16.80 -14.81
CA ASN A 80 8.61 15.64 -14.56
C ASN A 80 7.93 14.32 -14.94
N LEU A 81 6.64 14.33 -15.20
CA LEU A 81 5.87 13.14 -15.52
C LEU A 81 6.40 12.35 -16.74
N PRO A 82 6.74 12.98 -17.87
CA PRO A 82 7.33 12.26 -19.01
C PRO A 82 8.68 11.61 -18.68
N ALA A 83 9.52 12.32 -17.90
CA ALA A 83 10.81 11.79 -17.46
C ALA A 83 10.61 10.61 -16.49
N GLY A 84 9.66 10.71 -15.55
CA GLY A 84 9.31 9.63 -14.64
C GLY A 84 8.79 8.39 -15.35
N LEU A 85 7.88 8.55 -16.32
CA LEU A 85 7.39 7.44 -17.14
C LEU A 85 8.54 6.80 -17.94
N SER A 86 9.37 7.62 -18.60
CA SER A 86 10.55 7.13 -19.34
C SER A 86 11.48 6.33 -18.41
N MET A 87 11.68 6.81 -17.18
CA MET A 87 12.51 6.13 -16.18
C MET A 87 11.91 4.76 -15.82
N ILE A 88 10.60 4.65 -15.57
CA ILE A 88 9.93 3.38 -15.26
C ILE A 88 10.19 2.37 -16.40
N PHE A 89 9.95 2.75 -17.66
CA PHE A 89 10.18 1.86 -18.80
C PHE A 89 11.66 1.52 -18.98
N HIS A 90 12.53 2.51 -18.88
CA HIS A 90 13.97 2.29 -18.99
C HIS A 90 14.51 1.37 -17.91
N MET A 91 14.08 1.54 -16.67
CA MET A 91 14.51 0.68 -15.57
C MET A 91 13.92 -0.72 -15.67
N ALA A 92 12.67 -0.86 -16.11
CA ALA A 92 12.04 -2.17 -16.29
C ALA A 92 12.71 -3.02 -17.39
N PHE A 93 13.15 -2.38 -18.48
CA PHE A 93 13.69 -3.07 -19.64
C PHE A 93 15.19 -2.81 -19.89
N SER A 94 15.89 -2.10 -19.02
CA SER A 94 17.31 -1.83 -19.18
C SER A 94 18.16 -3.02 -18.81
N VAL A 95 19.30 -3.13 -19.51
CA VAL A 95 20.36 -4.10 -19.20
C VAL A 95 20.93 -3.90 -17.79
N LYS A 96 20.75 -2.71 -17.17
CA LYS A 96 21.06 -2.48 -15.75
C LYS A 96 20.09 -3.16 -14.78
N ALA A 97 18.82 -3.28 -15.14
CA ALA A 97 17.90 -4.15 -14.39
C ALA A 97 18.34 -5.63 -14.51
N VAL A 98 18.87 -6.00 -15.69
CA VAL A 98 19.47 -7.31 -15.94
C VAL A 98 20.95 -7.33 -15.51
N GLY A 99 21.71 -6.27 -15.63
CA GLY A 99 23.16 -6.16 -15.48
C GLY A 99 23.64 -5.69 -14.11
N GLY A 100 22.79 -5.19 -13.22
CA GLY A 100 23.05 -5.18 -11.77
C GLY A 100 23.31 -6.58 -11.25
N ALA A 101 23.08 -7.45 -12.13
CA ALA A 101 23.15 -8.87 -12.15
C ALA A 101 24.50 -9.46 -12.58
N LEU A 102 25.34 -8.78 -13.32
CA LEU A 102 26.61 -9.33 -13.83
C LEU A 102 27.74 -9.42 -12.79
N CYS A 103 27.55 -8.86 -11.60
CA CYS A 103 28.52 -8.95 -10.52
C CYS A 103 28.15 -9.99 -9.45
N GLY A 104 27.79 -11.19 -9.84
CA GLY A 104 27.67 -12.34 -8.92
C GLY A 104 26.36 -12.47 -8.15
N ASN A 105 25.42 -11.54 -8.24
CA ASN A 105 24.15 -11.55 -7.50
C ASN A 105 22.88 -11.33 -8.35
N ILE A 106 22.93 -11.71 -9.63
CA ILE A 106 21.80 -11.57 -10.56
C ILE A 106 20.56 -12.28 -10.05
N VAL A 107 20.72 -13.56 -9.80
CA VAL A 107 19.63 -14.43 -9.38
C VAL A 107 19.10 -13.97 -8.03
N ALA A 108 19.96 -13.56 -7.12
CA ALA A 108 19.55 -13.05 -5.81
C ALA A 108 18.78 -11.74 -5.90
N SER A 109 19.20 -10.80 -6.75
CA SER A 109 18.51 -9.52 -6.94
C SER A 109 17.16 -9.70 -7.66
N MET A 110 17.10 -10.54 -8.70
CA MET A 110 15.85 -10.89 -9.37
C MET A 110 14.90 -11.64 -8.44
N MET A 111 15.40 -12.58 -7.66
CA MET A 111 14.59 -13.31 -6.67
C MET A 111 14.09 -12.36 -5.57
N ASN A 112 14.91 -11.43 -5.10
CA ASN A 112 14.48 -10.45 -4.11
C ASN A 112 13.43 -9.49 -4.71
N ALA A 113 13.64 -8.96 -5.90
CA ALA A 113 12.66 -8.10 -6.57
C ALA A 113 11.34 -8.86 -6.82
N ALA A 114 11.38 -10.08 -7.30
CA ALA A 114 10.21 -10.93 -7.47
C ALA A 114 9.53 -11.23 -6.12
N ARG A 115 10.31 -11.59 -5.10
CA ARG A 115 9.80 -11.86 -3.75
C ARG A 115 9.09 -10.65 -3.16
N TYR A 116 9.71 -9.48 -3.20
CA TYR A 116 9.09 -8.26 -2.68
C TYR A 116 7.91 -7.80 -3.53
N GLY A 117 7.99 -7.88 -4.86
CA GLY A 117 6.91 -7.53 -5.76
C GLY A 117 5.68 -8.43 -5.58
N VAL A 118 5.88 -9.76 -5.55
CA VAL A 118 4.80 -10.72 -5.30
C VAL A 118 4.23 -10.54 -3.89
N ALA A 119 5.09 -10.39 -2.88
CA ALA A 119 4.64 -10.18 -1.50
C ALA A 119 3.77 -8.93 -1.37
N ARG A 120 4.18 -7.81 -1.98
CA ARG A 120 3.39 -6.57 -1.96
C ARG A 120 2.09 -6.68 -2.74
N GLY A 121 2.08 -7.29 -3.92
CA GLY A 121 0.88 -7.52 -4.70
C GLY A 121 -0.13 -8.43 -3.99
N CYS A 122 0.35 -9.53 -3.40
CA CYS A 122 -0.50 -10.41 -2.59
C CYS A 122 -1.03 -9.71 -1.34
N PHE A 123 -0.23 -8.87 -0.69
CA PHE A 123 -0.63 -8.17 0.52
C PHE A 123 -1.65 -7.07 0.22
N SER A 124 -1.46 -6.28 -0.82
CA SER A 124 -2.37 -5.20 -1.21
C SER A 124 -3.76 -5.71 -1.60
N ASN A 125 -3.80 -6.77 -2.40
CA ASN A 125 -5.05 -7.38 -2.86
C ASN A 125 -5.59 -8.46 -1.92
N GLU A 126 -4.95 -8.69 -0.76
CA GLU A 126 -5.26 -9.76 0.19
C GLU A 126 -5.32 -11.17 -0.46
N ALA A 127 -4.62 -11.35 -1.57
CA ALA A 127 -4.67 -12.55 -2.39
C ALA A 127 -4.05 -13.75 -1.65
N GLY A 128 -4.82 -14.80 -1.49
CA GLY A 128 -4.39 -16.02 -0.79
C GLY A 128 -4.36 -15.93 0.74
N MET A 129 -4.64 -14.76 1.33
CA MET A 129 -4.60 -14.56 2.79
C MET A 129 -5.89 -15.02 3.50
N GLY A 130 -7.00 -15.16 2.76
CA GLY A 130 -8.28 -15.62 3.28
C GLY A 130 -9.07 -14.56 4.06
N SER A 131 -8.58 -13.31 4.14
CA SER A 131 -9.26 -12.19 4.82
C SER A 131 -10.51 -11.74 4.08
N ALA A 132 -10.52 -11.75 2.75
CA ALA A 132 -11.68 -11.40 1.94
C ALA A 132 -12.91 -12.30 2.24
N ALA A 133 -12.70 -13.58 2.55
CA ALA A 133 -13.77 -14.48 2.94
C ALA A 133 -14.41 -14.11 4.30
N ILE A 134 -13.62 -13.56 5.24
CA ILE A 134 -14.11 -13.12 6.54
C ILE A 134 -15.00 -11.88 6.40
N THR A 135 -14.58 -10.92 5.57
CA THR A 135 -15.39 -9.71 5.29
C THR A 135 -16.65 -10.05 4.49
N ALA A 136 -16.56 -10.98 3.54
CA ALA A 136 -17.69 -11.46 2.77
C ALA A 136 -18.75 -12.17 3.64
N ALA A 137 -18.37 -12.75 4.79
CA ALA A 137 -19.31 -13.36 5.73
C ALA A 137 -20.29 -12.35 6.35
N ALA A 138 -19.96 -11.06 6.38
CA ALA A 138 -20.86 -10.00 6.84
C ALA A 138 -21.76 -9.45 5.72
N ALA A 139 -21.59 -9.88 4.49
CA ALA A 139 -22.35 -9.37 3.36
C ALA A 139 -23.80 -9.85 3.38
N THR A 140 -24.71 -8.93 3.12
CA THR A 140 -26.14 -9.24 2.93
C THR A 140 -26.40 -9.36 1.42
N THR A 141 -26.40 -10.58 0.91
CA THR A 141 -26.58 -10.86 -0.52
C THR A 141 -27.42 -12.11 -0.73
N ASP A 142 -28.26 -12.08 -1.75
CA ASP A 142 -29.12 -13.20 -2.09
C ASP A 142 -28.40 -14.31 -2.88
N HIS A 143 -27.23 -13.98 -3.45
CA HIS A 143 -26.49 -14.92 -4.28
C HIS A 143 -24.98 -14.74 -4.15
N PRO A 144 -24.20 -15.82 -3.94
CA PRO A 144 -22.75 -15.73 -3.73
C PRO A 144 -22.00 -15.12 -4.93
N VAL A 145 -22.49 -15.26 -6.15
CA VAL A 145 -21.87 -14.67 -7.33
C VAL A 145 -21.88 -13.14 -7.30
N ARG A 146 -22.92 -12.51 -6.71
CA ARG A 146 -22.95 -11.05 -6.52
C ARG A 146 -21.81 -10.58 -5.64
N GLN A 147 -21.56 -11.29 -4.54
CA GLN A 147 -20.44 -10.96 -3.66
C GLN A 147 -19.09 -11.17 -4.36
N ALA A 148 -18.96 -12.20 -5.20
CA ALA A 148 -17.76 -12.42 -5.99
C ALA A 148 -17.47 -11.26 -6.95
N TYR A 149 -18.48 -10.72 -7.63
CA TYR A 149 -18.32 -9.54 -8.48
C TYR A 149 -17.92 -8.29 -7.70
N ILE A 150 -18.50 -8.08 -6.52
CA ILE A 150 -18.11 -6.96 -5.65
C ILE A 150 -16.63 -7.09 -5.23
N ASN A 151 -16.22 -8.26 -4.79
CA ASN A 151 -14.83 -8.49 -4.39
C ASN A 151 -13.84 -8.30 -5.56
N MET A 152 -14.25 -8.68 -6.78
CA MET A 152 -13.42 -8.47 -7.98
C MET A 152 -13.17 -6.98 -8.27
N THR A 153 -14.14 -6.09 -7.99
CA THR A 153 -13.95 -4.66 -8.19
C THR A 153 -12.89 -4.08 -7.24
N GLY A 154 -12.68 -4.67 -6.07
CA GLY A 154 -11.65 -4.26 -5.12
C GLY A 154 -10.25 -4.29 -5.74
N THR A 155 -9.92 -5.37 -6.45
CA THR A 155 -8.63 -5.50 -7.15
C THR A 155 -8.44 -4.42 -8.22
N PHE A 156 -9.51 -4.06 -8.94
CA PHE A 156 -9.44 -2.98 -9.91
C PHE A 156 -9.11 -1.63 -9.24
N TRP A 157 -9.83 -1.28 -8.19
CA TRP A 157 -9.62 -0.01 -7.48
C TRP A 157 -8.23 0.06 -6.85
N ASP A 158 -7.79 -1.01 -6.20
CA ASP A 158 -6.47 -1.07 -5.55
C ASP A 158 -5.35 -1.03 -6.59
N THR A 159 -5.34 -1.95 -7.54
CA THR A 159 -4.20 -2.12 -8.46
C THR A 159 -4.20 -1.09 -9.58
N ILE A 160 -5.35 -0.85 -10.23
CA ILE A 160 -5.39 0.05 -11.39
C ILE A 160 -5.46 1.51 -10.97
N VAL A 161 -6.26 1.85 -9.95
CA VAL A 161 -6.41 3.26 -9.57
C VAL A 161 -5.36 3.67 -8.55
N VAL A 162 -5.36 3.06 -7.37
CA VAL A 162 -4.51 3.50 -6.25
C VAL A 162 -3.03 3.27 -6.53
N CYS A 163 -2.63 2.08 -6.96
CA CYS A 163 -1.22 1.79 -7.25
C CYS A 163 -0.68 2.60 -8.43
N THR A 164 -1.50 2.87 -9.45
CA THR A 164 -1.07 3.73 -10.57
C THR A 164 -0.84 5.17 -10.12
N ILE A 165 -1.75 5.75 -9.34
CA ILE A 165 -1.59 7.09 -8.78
C ILE A 165 -0.34 7.17 -7.90
N THR A 166 -0.14 6.17 -7.03
CA THR A 166 1.05 6.09 -6.16
C THR A 166 2.34 6.02 -6.99
N GLY A 167 2.40 5.12 -7.95
CA GLY A 167 3.57 4.93 -8.81
C GLY A 167 3.90 6.19 -9.63
N LEU A 168 2.89 6.85 -10.17
CA LEU A 168 3.07 8.10 -10.92
C LEU A 168 3.49 9.25 -10.00
N ALA A 169 2.91 9.38 -8.82
CA ALA A 169 3.29 10.40 -7.85
C ALA A 169 4.75 10.24 -7.43
N ILE A 170 5.20 9.02 -7.13
CA ILE A 170 6.59 8.74 -6.77
C ILE A 170 7.52 9.01 -7.98
N ALA A 171 7.18 8.52 -9.16
CA ALA A 171 8.02 8.70 -10.35
C ALA A 171 8.13 10.17 -10.79
N SER A 172 7.07 10.97 -10.63
CA SER A 172 7.07 12.40 -10.97
C SER A 172 7.71 13.29 -9.90
N SER A 173 7.84 12.81 -8.66
CA SER A 173 8.42 13.60 -7.55
C SER A 173 9.89 13.97 -7.75
N GLY A 174 10.62 13.24 -8.62
CA GLY A 174 12.06 13.42 -8.82
C GLY A 174 12.94 12.95 -7.65
N MET A 175 12.33 12.32 -6.64
CA MET A 175 13.05 11.83 -5.45
C MET A 175 13.80 10.51 -5.70
N LEU A 176 13.36 9.74 -6.70
CA LEU A 176 13.97 8.45 -7.01
C LEU A 176 15.44 8.60 -7.40
N GLY A 177 16.30 7.87 -6.72
CA GLY A 177 17.75 7.88 -6.94
C GLY A 177 18.48 9.03 -6.28
N GLN A 178 17.81 9.89 -5.52
CA GLN A 178 18.45 10.88 -4.66
C GLN A 178 18.87 10.25 -3.33
N ILE A 179 19.92 10.80 -2.74
CA ILE A 179 20.38 10.41 -1.41
C ILE A 179 19.65 11.25 -0.38
N ASP A 180 19.05 10.60 0.60
CA ASP A 180 18.45 11.28 1.74
C ASP A 180 19.55 12.02 2.55
N PRO A 181 19.48 13.35 2.66
CA PRO A 181 20.50 14.10 3.39
C PRO A 181 20.52 13.78 4.89
N ALA A 182 19.46 13.22 5.44
CA ALA A 182 19.37 12.88 6.87
C ALA A 182 19.93 11.49 7.19
N THR A 183 19.69 10.51 6.32
CA THR A 183 20.11 9.11 6.54
C THR A 183 21.30 8.69 5.71
N GLY A 184 21.64 9.40 4.64
CA GLY A 184 22.66 9.03 3.67
C GLY A 184 22.29 7.83 2.78
N GLU A 185 21.06 7.36 2.88
CA GLU A 185 20.53 6.25 2.07
C GLU A 185 19.87 6.77 0.80
N MET A 186 19.91 5.97 -0.26
CA MET A 186 19.26 6.31 -1.53
C MET A 186 17.75 6.05 -1.43
N TYR A 187 16.95 7.03 -1.84
CA TYR A 187 15.51 6.82 -2.02
C TYR A 187 15.28 5.80 -3.13
N ILE A 188 14.79 4.64 -2.75
CA ILE A 188 14.53 3.51 -3.63
C ILE A 188 13.01 3.32 -3.78
#